data_258f40a30288b0c33b96cd42d0a9acaa
#
_entry.id   258f40a30288b0c33b96cd42d0a9acaa
#
_cell.length_a   1.000
_cell.length_b   1.000
_cell.length_c   1.000
_cell.angle_alpha   90.00
_cell.angle_beta   90.00
_cell.angle_gamma   90.00
#
_symmetry.space_group_name_H-M   'P 1'
#
loop_
_entity.id
_entity.type
_entity.pdbx_description
1 polymer ?
#
loop_
_entity_poly.entity_id
_entity_poly.type
_entity_poly.pdbx_seq_one_letter_code
_entity_poly.pdbx_strand_id
1 'polypeptide(L)'
;CYALTAEHATMKLSDVSPRNGNGRQRKATVEEMERFIGGSMQLRMNQLTHQLEHRPVTEGIPAPDGWAPMTDTVENSLWCSMRRDGLEADLFHLRTLLLSDFAPRYHPLEEFLEKAGPWDGVTDHIGNLAAMVHPADGDTDRFDLCFRRWFVGMVAAALDPKVVNHVILVLIGRQGCFKTSFFQNLLPPVLRRYYASKTNSQRLTKDDLFTMTENLLVNFEEIDSMQRSELNQLKAMTTTLYVNERPAYGRNKVHLPHVASFCATGNNLQFLTDDTGNRRWLPFEVTAIDNPWTAHIDYEGLYAQAKHLLDNDFRYWYRD
;
A
#
# COMPACT_ATOMS: atom_id res chain seq x y z
N CYS A 1 8.96 -8.12 -25.44
CA CYS A 1 10.12 -7.58 -26.16
C CYS A 1 9.85 -6.14 -26.52
N TYR A 2 10.19 -5.18 -25.66
CA TYR A 2 10.27 -3.79 -26.06
C TYR A 2 11.74 -3.48 -26.34
N ALA A 3 12.05 -3.29 -27.61
CA ALA A 3 13.32 -2.75 -28.04
C ALA A 3 13.34 -1.26 -27.63
N LEU A 4 14.23 -0.92 -26.71
CA LEU A 4 14.63 0.46 -26.45
C LEU A 4 15.39 0.94 -27.70
N THR A 5 14.70 1.65 -28.60
CA THR A 5 15.34 2.35 -29.71
C THR A 5 16.10 3.54 -29.13
N ALA A 6 17.40 3.47 -29.26
CA ALA A 6 18.32 4.52 -28.90
C ALA A 6 18.26 5.65 -29.91
N GLU A 7 17.53 6.72 -29.59
CA GLU A 7 17.78 8.06 -30.12
C GLU A 7 17.62 9.05 -28.96
N HIS A 8 18.67 9.13 -28.17
CA HIS A 8 18.79 10.19 -27.18
C HIS A 8 20.00 11.05 -27.52
N ALA A 9 19.77 12.33 -27.56
CA ALA A 9 20.81 13.34 -27.75
C ALA A 9 21.94 13.11 -26.75
N THR A 10 23.01 12.52 -27.24
CA THR A 10 24.18 12.10 -26.51
C THR A 10 25.02 13.34 -26.25
N MET A 11 24.88 13.92 -25.08
CA MET A 11 26.02 14.62 -24.51
C MET A 11 27.04 13.54 -24.15
N LYS A 12 27.95 13.25 -25.09
CA LYS A 12 29.02 12.27 -24.90
C LYS A 12 29.87 12.72 -23.73
N LEU A 13 29.82 12.00 -22.64
CA LEU A 13 30.78 12.07 -21.53
C LEU A 13 32.18 11.56 -21.95
N SER A 14 32.48 11.57 -23.25
CA SER A 14 33.72 11.06 -23.83
C SER A 14 34.97 11.87 -23.44
N ASP A 15 34.83 13.00 -22.74
CA ASP A 15 35.95 13.87 -22.41
C ASP A 15 36.41 13.80 -20.95
N VAL A 16 35.89 12.92 -20.12
CA VAL A 16 36.25 12.82 -18.68
C VAL A 16 36.48 11.36 -18.28
N SER A 17 37.54 10.76 -18.78
CA SER A 17 38.14 9.60 -18.12
C SER A 17 39.65 9.82 -18.00
N PRO A 18 40.14 10.47 -16.95
CA PRO A 18 41.57 10.49 -16.69
C PRO A 18 42.02 9.06 -16.35
N ARG A 19 42.84 8.48 -17.20
CA ARG A 19 43.57 7.25 -16.87
C ARG A 19 44.57 7.55 -15.76
N ASN A 20 44.47 6.81 -14.66
CA ASN A 20 45.53 6.78 -13.68
C ASN A 20 46.81 6.23 -14.35
N GLY A 21 47.97 6.73 -13.99
CA GLY A 21 49.29 6.40 -14.61
C GLY A 21 49.69 4.91 -14.64
N ASN A 22 48.82 3.97 -14.19
CA ASN A 22 48.98 2.54 -14.24
C ASN A 22 48.02 1.82 -15.22
N GLY A 23 47.38 2.54 -16.13
CA GLY A 23 46.53 1.92 -17.17
C GLY A 23 45.20 1.30 -16.66
N ARG A 24 44.89 1.36 -15.35
CA ARG A 24 43.62 0.93 -14.80
C ARG A 24 42.59 2.06 -14.91
N GLN A 25 41.43 1.75 -15.46
CA GLN A 25 40.29 2.69 -15.45
C GLN A 25 39.95 3.08 -13.99
N ARG A 26 39.74 4.37 -13.76
CA ARG A 26 39.34 4.89 -12.44
C ARG A 26 37.92 4.41 -12.13
N LYS A 27 37.67 3.91 -10.92
CA LYS A 27 36.31 3.61 -10.45
C LYS A 27 35.48 4.88 -10.41
N ALA A 28 34.20 4.74 -10.79
CA ALA A 28 33.22 5.83 -10.71
C ALA A 28 33.06 6.30 -9.26
N THR A 29 32.97 7.62 -9.07
CA THR A 29 32.63 8.21 -7.77
C THR A 29 31.14 8.10 -7.50
N VAL A 30 30.74 8.35 -6.25
CA VAL A 30 29.32 8.39 -5.87
C VAL A 30 28.59 9.46 -6.68
N GLU A 31 29.15 10.66 -6.80
CA GLU A 31 28.54 11.78 -7.52
C GLU A 31 28.41 11.50 -9.03
N GLU A 32 29.31 10.75 -9.62
CA GLU A 32 29.20 10.33 -11.01
C GLU A 32 28.06 9.32 -11.21
N MET A 33 27.90 8.38 -10.29
CA MET A 33 26.78 7.44 -10.30
C MET A 33 25.45 8.14 -10.07
N GLU A 34 25.35 9.05 -9.09
CA GLU A 34 24.15 9.85 -8.81
C GLU A 34 23.71 10.65 -10.04
N ARG A 35 24.66 11.32 -10.70
CA ARG A 35 24.39 12.10 -11.91
C ARG A 35 23.88 11.23 -13.05
N PHE A 36 24.48 10.07 -13.25
CA PHE A 36 24.04 9.10 -14.26
C PHE A 36 22.63 8.59 -13.98
N ILE A 37 22.35 8.20 -12.74
CA ILE A 37 21.02 7.73 -12.32
C ILE A 37 19.99 8.84 -12.54
N GLY A 38 20.26 10.05 -12.04
CA GLY A 38 19.35 11.19 -12.17
C GLY A 38 19.05 11.59 -13.61
N GLY A 39 19.99 11.38 -14.55
CA GLY A 39 19.77 11.55 -15.97
C GLY A 39 18.98 10.42 -16.65
N SER A 40 18.93 9.24 -16.03
CA SER A 40 18.29 8.05 -16.60
C SER A 40 16.92 7.80 -16.02
N MET A 41 16.75 7.99 -14.71
CA MET A 41 15.51 7.70 -13.99
C MET A 41 15.36 8.56 -12.73
N GLN A 42 14.12 8.73 -12.33
CA GLN A 42 13.78 9.24 -11.01
C GLN A 42 13.63 8.06 -10.05
N LEU A 43 14.04 8.26 -8.81
CA LEU A 43 13.94 7.26 -7.74
C LEU A 43 13.10 7.81 -6.59
N ARG A 44 12.43 6.91 -5.87
CA ARG A 44 11.80 7.19 -4.58
C ARG A 44 11.74 5.93 -3.71
N MET A 45 11.86 6.10 -2.41
CA MET A 45 11.72 5.04 -1.44
C MET A 45 10.29 5.03 -0.88
N ASN A 46 9.53 4.00 -1.20
CA ASN A 46 8.16 3.83 -0.70
C ASN A 46 8.19 3.43 0.78
N GLN A 47 7.62 4.28 1.64
CA GLN A 47 7.62 4.06 3.09
C GLN A 47 6.66 2.96 3.55
N LEU A 48 5.67 2.61 2.71
CA LEU A 48 4.71 1.56 3.02
C LEU A 48 5.25 0.17 2.66
N THR A 49 5.75 -0.01 1.44
CA THR A 49 6.28 -1.31 0.98
C THR A 49 7.76 -1.51 1.30
N HIS A 50 8.46 -0.46 1.76
CA HIS A 50 9.90 -0.44 1.99
C HIS A 50 10.73 -0.80 0.75
N GLN A 51 10.16 -0.57 -0.45
CA GLN A 51 10.79 -0.86 -1.72
C GLN A 51 11.21 0.44 -2.42
N LEU A 52 12.36 0.37 -3.06
CA LEU A 52 12.79 1.40 -3.99
C LEU A 52 11.92 1.32 -5.26
N GLU A 53 11.43 2.47 -5.70
CA GLU A 53 10.67 2.61 -6.94
C GLU A 53 11.42 3.51 -7.91
N HIS A 54 11.24 3.24 -9.17
CA HIS A 54 11.83 4.02 -10.25
C HIS A 54 10.79 4.42 -11.28
N ARG A 55 11.10 5.50 -11.99
CA ARG A 55 10.37 5.96 -13.18
C ARG A 55 11.39 6.48 -14.18
N PRO A 56 11.34 6.09 -15.49
CA PRO A 56 12.22 6.62 -16.50
C PRO A 56 12.08 8.15 -16.62
N VAL A 57 13.19 8.84 -16.86
CA VAL A 57 13.17 10.25 -17.27
C VAL A 57 12.87 10.27 -18.76
N THR A 58 11.66 10.72 -19.14
CA THR A 58 11.23 10.89 -20.52
C THR A 58 11.04 12.38 -20.77
N GLU A 59 11.80 12.96 -21.67
CA GLU A 59 11.57 14.35 -22.09
C GLU A 59 10.21 14.46 -22.80
N GLY A 60 9.33 15.31 -22.26
CA GLY A 60 8.14 15.78 -22.97
C GLY A 60 6.85 14.97 -22.83
N ILE A 61 6.80 13.84 -22.11
CA ILE A 61 5.58 13.09 -21.85
C ILE A 61 5.41 12.90 -20.34
N PRO A 62 4.36 13.50 -19.71
CA PRO A 62 4.03 13.13 -18.34
C PRO A 62 3.56 11.67 -18.38
N ALA A 63 4.40 10.76 -17.88
CA ALA A 63 3.99 9.37 -17.70
C ALA A 63 2.84 9.34 -16.68
N PRO A 64 1.67 8.78 -17.02
CA PRO A 64 0.66 8.53 -16.01
C PRO A 64 1.31 7.61 -14.99
N ASP A 65 1.47 8.07 -13.76
CA ASP A 65 1.90 7.34 -12.57
C ASP A 65 2.91 6.18 -12.80
N GLY A 66 3.88 6.41 -13.69
CA GLY A 66 4.80 5.40 -14.22
C GLY A 66 5.85 4.88 -13.22
N TRP A 67 5.56 4.93 -11.92
CA TRP A 67 6.40 4.37 -10.89
C TRP A 67 6.26 2.84 -10.82
N ALA A 68 7.39 2.14 -10.86
CA ALA A 68 7.47 0.69 -10.74
C ALA A 68 8.51 0.30 -9.68
N PRO A 69 8.34 -0.84 -9.01
CA PRO A 69 9.35 -1.35 -8.09
C PRO A 69 10.69 -1.58 -8.81
N MET A 70 11.79 -1.23 -8.15
CA MET A 70 13.14 -1.55 -8.60
C MET A 70 13.34 -3.06 -8.50
N THR A 71 13.46 -3.73 -9.64
CA THR A 71 13.73 -5.16 -9.73
C THR A 71 15.21 -5.41 -10.00
N ASP A 72 15.69 -6.64 -9.73
CA ASP A 72 17.05 -7.05 -10.09
C ASP A 72 17.35 -6.83 -11.57
N THR A 73 16.35 -7.00 -12.45
CA THR A 73 16.51 -6.77 -13.88
C THR A 73 16.77 -5.30 -14.18
N VAL A 74 16.02 -4.38 -13.55
CA VAL A 74 16.20 -2.93 -13.74
C VAL A 74 17.55 -2.49 -13.19
N GLU A 75 17.91 -2.95 -12.00
CA GLU A 75 19.19 -2.65 -11.36
C GLU A 75 20.38 -3.12 -12.21
N ASN A 76 20.32 -4.38 -12.68
CA ASN A 76 21.38 -4.94 -13.53
C ASN A 76 21.45 -4.21 -14.90
N SER A 77 20.30 -3.80 -15.45
CA SER A 77 20.25 -3.00 -16.69
C SER A 77 20.87 -1.62 -16.51
N LEU A 78 20.61 -0.98 -15.36
CA LEU A 78 21.20 0.31 -14.99
C LEU A 78 22.73 0.17 -14.89
N TRP A 79 23.22 -0.85 -14.18
CA TRP A 79 24.64 -1.14 -14.09
C TRP A 79 25.28 -1.38 -15.47
N CYS A 80 24.63 -2.17 -16.33
CA CYS A 80 25.11 -2.42 -17.70
C CYS A 80 25.19 -1.11 -18.52
N SER A 81 24.21 -0.22 -18.36
CA SER A 81 24.19 1.06 -19.05
C SER A 81 25.33 1.97 -18.58
N MET A 82 25.58 2.05 -17.26
CA MET A 82 26.75 2.76 -16.72
C MET A 82 28.04 2.27 -17.34
N ARG A 83 28.21 0.95 -17.43
CA ARG A 83 29.42 0.34 -18.02
C ARG A 83 29.58 0.65 -19.52
N ARG A 84 28.48 0.64 -20.28
CA ARG A 84 28.48 1.00 -21.72
C ARG A 84 28.88 2.46 -21.94
N ASP A 85 28.46 3.35 -21.04
CA ASP A 85 28.79 4.78 -21.10
C ASP A 85 30.17 5.09 -20.49
N GLY A 86 30.98 4.05 -20.18
CA GLY A 86 32.35 4.21 -19.72
C GLY A 86 32.51 4.48 -18.22
N LEU A 87 31.43 4.43 -17.43
CA LEU A 87 31.50 4.48 -15.98
C LEU A 87 31.93 3.11 -15.42
N GLU A 88 33.10 3.05 -14.80
CA GLU A 88 33.58 1.86 -14.09
C GLU A 88 32.89 1.70 -12.74
N ALA A 89 31.55 1.50 -12.76
CA ALA A 89 30.76 1.26 -11.57
C ALA A 89 30.86 -0.20 -11.13
N ASP A 90 30.94 -0.42 -9.82
CA ASP A 90 30.82 -1.73 -9.17
C ASP A 90 29.38 -1.94 -8.74
N LEU A 91 28.80 -3.10 -9.04
CA LEU A 91 27.40 -3.42 -8.72
C LEU A 91 27.13 -3.31 -7.20
N PHE A 92 28.11 -3.67 -6.36
CA PHE A 92 27.95 -3.54 -4.91
C PHE A 92 27.81 -2.06 -4.49
N HIS A 93 28.62 -1.16 -5.04
CA HIS A 93 28.54 0.26 -4.75
C HIS A 93 27.26 0.88 -5.29
N LEU A 94 26.82 0.48 -6.49
CA LEU A 94 25.53 0.89 -7.03
C LEU A 94 24.37 0.48 -6.08
N ARG A 95 24.34 -0.77 -5.62
CA ARG A 95 23.34 -1.25 -4.65
C ARG A 95 23.37 -0.47 -3.35
N THR A 96 24.56 -0.17 -2.85
CA THR A 96 24.72 0.64 -1.64
C THR A 96 24.14 2.04 -1.81
N LEU A 97 24.38 2.68 -2.97
CA LEU A 97 23.83 3.98 -3.29
C LEU A 97 22.30 3.94 -3.43
N LEU A 98 21.76 3.00 -4.18
CA LEU A 98 20.32 2.85 -4.38
C LEU A 98 19.52 2.62 -3.08
N LEU A 99 20.16 1.99 -2.08
CA LEU A 99 19.57 1.72 -0.77
C LEU A 99 19.94 2.76 0.30
N SER A 100 20.60 3.85 -0.09
CA SER A 100 20.95 4.97 0.79
C SER A 100 19.80 5.99 0.89
N ASP A 101 20.11 7.16 1.44
CA ASP A 101 19.23 8.33 1.48
C ASP A 101 19.22 9.14 0.15
N PHE A 102 19.88 8.64 -0.88
CA PHE A 102 19.85 9.22 -2.23
C PHE A 102 18.44 9.25 -2.83
N ALA A 103 17.63 8.19 -2.60
CA ALA A 103 16.25 8.15 -3.03
C ALA A 103 15.34 8.85 -2.00
N PRO A 104 14.59 9.90 -2.37
CA PRO A 104 13.67 10.58 -1.48
C PRO A 104 12.59 9.62 -0.99
N ARG A 105 12.23 9.73 0.27
CA ARG A 105 11.16 8.94 0.86
C ARG A 105 9.81 9.55 0.53
N TYR A 106 8.81 8.72 0.27
CA TYR A 106 7.44 9.17 0.09
C TYR A 106 6.45 8.20 0.74
N HIS A 107 5.35 8.75 1.23
CA HIS A 107 4.24 7.95 1.76
C HIS A 107 3.06 8.03 0.79
N PRO A 108 2.58 6.89 0.22
CA PRO A 108 1.60 6.92 -0.86
C PRO A 108 0.25 7.55 -0.48
N LEU A 109 -0.20 7.36 0.77
CA LEU A 109 -1.44 7.97 1.23
C LEU A 109 -1.29 9.46 1.53
N GLU A 110 -0.15 9.89 2.10
CA GLU A 110 0.12 11.33 2.32
C GLU A 110 0.18 12.08 0.99
N GLU A 111 0.91 11.55 0.00
CA GLU A 111 0.96 12.14 -1.35
C GLU A 111 -0.42 12.22 -2.00
N PHE A 112 -1.28 11.22 -1.79
CA PHE A 112 -2.65 11.25 -2.29
C PHE A 112 -3.49 12.34 -1.59
N LEU A 113 -3.40 12.45 -0.27
CA LEU A 113 -4.10 13.46 0.51
C LEU A 113 -3.66 14.90 0.22
N GLU A 114 -2.35 15.10 0.00
CA GLU A 114 -1.82 16.40 -0.41
C GLU A 114 -2.40 16.85 -1.75
N LYS A 115 -2.57 15.92 -2.69
CA LYS A 115 -3.17 16.21 -4.01
C LYS A 115 -4.67 16.42 -3.94
N ALA A 116 -5.38 15.68 -3.08
CA ALA A 116 -6.81 15.78 -2.90
C ALA A 116 -7.25 17.15 -2.33
N GLY A 117 -6.38 17.77 -1.51
CA GLY A 117 -6.69 19.03 -0.84
C GLY A 117 -7.67 18.87 0.33
N PRO A 118 -8.20 19.99 0.86
CA PRO A 118 -9.11 19.96 1.98
C PRO A 118 -10.52 19.53 1.57
N TRP A 119 -11.25 18.90 2.52
CA TRP A 119 -12.68 18.61 2.35
C TRP A 119 -13.50 19.89 2.23
N ASP A 120 -14.59 19.85 1.45
CA ASP A 120 -15.51 20.97 1.20
C ASP A 120 -16.36 21.39 2.42
N GLY A 121 -16.36 20.57 3.49
CA GLY A 121 -17.11 20.83 4.72
C GLY A 121 -18.61 20.56 4.61
N VAL A 122 -19.12 20.08 3.48
CA VAL A 122 -20.56 19.93 3.20
C VAL A 122 -20.92 18.52 2.74
N THR A 123 -20.20 17.99 1.76
CA THR A 123 -20.57 16.72 1.12
C THR A 123 -20.16 15.53 1.99
N ASP A 124 -21.14 14.70 2.36
CA ASP A 124 -20.88 13.48 3.13
C ASP A 124 -20.46 12.31 2.24
N HIS A 125 -19.21 12.31 1.79
CA HIS A 125 -18.67 11.28 0.92
C HIS A 125 -18.62 9.90 1.58
N ILE A 126 -18.32 9.84 2.90
CA ILE A 126 -18.26 8.56 3.64
C ILE A 126 -19.67 7.98 3.77
N GLY A 127 -20.68 8.81 4.09
CA GLY A 127 -22.08 8.39 4.14
C GLY A 127 -22.59 7.93 2.77
N ASN A 128 -22.24 8.65 1.70
CA ASN A 128 -22.61 8.26 0.34
C ASN A 128 -22.03 6.89 -0.05
N LEU A 129 -20.79 6.60 0.37
CA LEU A 129 -20.17 5.30 0.15
C LEU A 129 -20.82 4.20 1.02
N ALA A 130 -21.16 4.50 2.28
CA ALA A 130 -21.87 3.59 3.17
C ALA A 130 -23.26 3.23 2.63
N ALA A 131 -23.97 4.19 2.02
CA ALA A 131 -25.30 3.98 1.46
C ALA A 131 -25.35 2.98 0.30
N MET A 132 -24.21 2.65 -0.31
CA MET A 132 -24.12 1.57 -1.31
C MET A 132 -24.36 0.17 -0.72
N VAL A 133 -24.26 0.02 0.60
CA VAL A 133 -24.44 -1.25 1.30
C VAL A 133 -25.83 -1.32 1.91
N HIS A 134 -26.59 -2.37 1.62
CA HIS A 134 -27.95 -2.55 2.10
C HIS A 134 -27.99 -3.64 3.19
N PRO A 135 -27.97 -3.25 4.50
CA PRO A 135 -28.06 -4.18 5.61
C PRO A 135 -29.37 -5.00 5.59
N ALA A 136 -29.31 -6.26 5.97
CA ALA A 136 -30.48 -7.16 5.95
C ALA A 136 -31.51 -6.81 7.02
N ASP A 137 -31.07 -6.25 8.16
CA ASP A 137 -31.94 -5.75 9.24
C ASP A 137 -32.53 -4.36 8.93
N GLY A 138 -32.09 -3.70 7.84
CA GLY A 138 -32.51 -2.37 7.45
C GLY A 138 -31.92 -1.23 8.29
N ASP A 139 -31.01 -1.54 9.26
CA ASP A 139 -30.37 -0.54 10.10
C ASP A 139 -29.17 0.12 9.40
N THR A 140 -29.52 1.00 8.46
CA THR A 140 -28.54 1.78 7.68
C THR A 140 -27.75 2.76 8.54
N ASP A 141 -28.37 3.34 9.58
CA ASP A 141 -27.72 4.31 10.46
C ASP A 141 -26.61 3.64 11.28
N ARG A 142 -26.87 2.43 11.77
CA ARG A 142 -25.86 1.63 12.49
C ARG A 142 -24.69 1.27 11.56
N PHE A 143 -25.01 0.86 10.33
CA PHE A 143 -23.96 0.55 9.35
C PHE A 143 -23.13 1.79 9.04
N ASP A 144 -23.76 2.94 8.72
CA ASP A 144 -23.03 4.20 8.44
C ASP A 144 -22.09 4.56 9.58
N LEU A 145 -22.61 4.58 10.82
CA LEU A 145 -21.80 4.94 11.99
C LEU A 145 -20.59 4.00 12.16
N CYS A 146 -20.79 2.69 12.02
CA CYS A 146 -19.72 1.69 12.15
C CYS A 146 -18.74 1.78 10.99
N PHE A 147 -19.22 1.93 9.77
CA PHE A 147 -18.40 2.08 8.57
C PHE A 147 -17.56 3.35 8.65
N ARG A 148 -18.14 4.49 9.02
CA ARG A 148 -17.43 5.76 9.17
C ARG A 148 -16.30 5.67 10.20
N ARG A 149 -16.57 5.08 11.36
CA ARG A 149 -15.52 4.84 12.38
C ARG A 149 -14.42 3.95 11.88
N TRP A 150 -14.78 2.85 11.25
CA TRP A 150 -13.83 1.90 10.71
C TRP A 150 -12.99 2.51 9.58
N PHE A 151 -13.61 3.28 8.68
CA PHE A 151 -12.93 3.92 7.55
C PHE A 151 -11.96 5.03 8.01
N VAL A 152 -12.39 5.90 8.94
CA VAL A 152 -11.50 6.90 9.55
C VAL A 152 -10.37 6.22 10.33
N GLY A 153 -10.66 5.11 11.03
CA GLY A 153 -9.65 4.27 11.67
C GLY A 153 -8.64 3.68 10.70
N MET A 154 -9.06 3.34 9.48
CA MET A 154 -8.17 2.87 8.41
C MET A 154 -7.21 3.97 7.98
N VAL A 155 -7.70 5.19 7.77
CA VAL A 155 -6.86 6.33 7.41
C VAL A 155 -5.91 6.69 8.56
N ALA A 156 -6.39 6.65 9.81
CA ALA A 156 -5.56 6.91 10.99
C ALA A 156 -4.41 5.91 11.13
N ALA A 157 -4.70 4.60 11.02
CA ALA A 157 -3.69 3.55 11.12
C ALA A 157 -2.64 3.62 10.00
N ALA A 158 -3.03 4.09 8.81
CA ALA A 158 -2.11 4.28 7.70
C ALA A 158 -1.18 5.48 7.87
N LEU A 159 -1.61 6.52 8.60
CA LEU A 159 -0.86 7.77 8.76
C LEU A 159 -0.03 7.83 10.06
N ASP A 160 -0.47 7.16 11.12
CA ASP A 160 0.23 7.18 12.42
C ASP A 160 0.67 5.77 12.81
N PRO A 161 2.00 5.50 12.87
CA PRO A 161 2.55 4.20 13.23
C PRO A 161 2.24 3.76 14.68
N LYS A 162 1.64 4.63 15.49
CA LYS A 162 1.20 4.33 16.86
C LYS A 162 -0.27 3.92 16.93
N VAL A 163 -0.98 3.99 15.82
CA VAL A 163 -2.41 3.69 15.71
C VAL A 163 -2.60 2.36 14.98
N VAL A 164 -3.50 1.54 15.48
CA VAL A 164 -3.96 0.32 14.81
C VAL A 164 -5.48 0.31 14.80
N ASN A 165 -6.07 -0.04 13.67
CA ASN A 165 -7.51 -0.26 13.58
C ASN A 165 -7.86 -1.64 14.15
N HIS A 166 -8.33 -1.66 15.39
CA HIS A 166 -8.54 -2.89 16.16
C HIS A 166 -9.76 -3.70 15.74
N VAL A 167 -10.57 -3.22 14.81
CA VAL A 167 -11.82 -3.85 14.42
C VAL A 167 -11.79 -4.28 12.95
N ILE A 168 -12.47 -5.37 12.67
CA ILE A 168 -12.59 -5.97 11.35
C ILE A 168 -14.02 -5.75 10.86
N LEU A 169 -14.21 -5.02 9.78
CA LEU A 169 -15.51 -4.88 9.15
C LEU A 169 -15.83 -6.14 8.34
N VAL A 170 -16.94 -6.80 8.65
CA VAL A 170 -17.32 -8.07 8.04
C VAL A 170 -18.65 -7.93 7.30
N LEU A 171 -18.64 -8.23 6.01
CA LEU A 171 -19.86 -8.28 5.20
C LEU A 171 -20.26 -9.72 4.92
N ILE A 172 -21.44 -10.10 5.38
CA ILE A 172 -22.02 -11.43 5.23
C ILE A 172 -23.21 -11.34 4.28
N GLY A 173 -23.29 -12.25 3.32
CA GLY A 173 -24.39 -12.28 2.37
C GLY A 173 -24.13 -13.25 1.23
N ARG A 174 -25.13 -13.44 0.38
CA ARG A 174 -25.04 -14.37 -0.74
C ARG A 174 -23.85 -14.10 -1.66
N GLN A 175 -23.36 -15.12 -2.33
CA GLN A 175 -22.33 -14.99 -3.34
C GLN A 175 -22.78 -14.05 -4.49
N GLY A 176 -21.87 -13.25 -5.02
CA GLY A 176 -22.14 -12.34 -6.15
C GLY A 176 -22.75 -10.99 -5.76
N CYS A 177 -22.98 -10.68 -4.48
CA CYS A 177 -23.49 -9.37 -4.06
C CYS A 177 -22.42 -8.29 -3.86
N PHE A 178 -21.30 -8.37 -4.55
CA PHE A 178 -20.22 -7.38 -4.62
C PHE A 178 -19.42 -7.11 -3.31
N LYS A 179 -19.47 -7.98 -2.30
CA LYS A 179 -18.76 -7.77 -1.01
C LYS A 179 -17.26 -7.49 -1.20
N THR A 180 -16.54 -8.39 -1.87
CA THR A 180 -15.09 -8.25 -2.15
C THR A 180 -14.83 -7.04 -3.04
N SER A 181 -15.65 -6.82 -4.06
CA SER A 181 -15.54 -5.68 -4.97
C SER A 181 -15.74 -4.34 -4.24
N PHE A 182 -16.65 -4.27 -3.28
CA PHE A 182 -16.85 -3.10 -2.44
C PHE A 182 -15.57 -2.75 -1.67
N PHE A 183 -14.99 -3.71 -0.96
CA PHE A 183 -13.74 -3.49 -0.23
C PHE A 183 -12.56 -3.10 -1.14
N GLN A 184 -12.44 -3.74 -2.29
CA GLN A 184 -11.39 -3.40 -3.26
C GLN A 184 -11.52 -1.96 -3.78
N ASN A 185 -12.75 -1.47 -3.94
CA ASN A 185 -13.03 -0.12 -4.41
C ASN A 185 -13.05 0.94 -3.30
N LEU A 186 -12.75 0.60 -2.05
CA LEU A 186 -12.47 1.61 -1.01
C LEU A 186 -11.17 2.37 -1.28
N LEU A 187 -10.21 1.74 -1.94
CA LEU A 187 -8.96 2.37 -2.31
C LEU A 187 -9.05 3.01 -3.72
N PRO A 188 -8.63 4.27 -3.87
CA PRO A 188 -8.56 4.91 -5.18
C PRO A 188 -7.64 4.12 -6.12
N PRO A 189 -7.81 4.23 -7.45
CA PRO A 189 -7.04 3.46 -8.42
C PRO A 189 -5.52 3.50 -8.19
N VAL A 190 -4.98 4.65 -7.80
CA VAL A 190 -3.54 4.85 -7.54
C VAL A 190 -3.04 4.15 -6.26
N LEU A 191 -3.92 3.90 -5.29
CA LEU A 191 -3.61 3.19 -4.05
C LEU A 191 -4.08 1.73 -4.06
N ARG A 192 -4.74 1.27 -5.12
CA ARG A 192 -5.34 -0.07 -5.19
C ARG A 192 -4.30 -1.19 -5.13
N ARG A 193 -3.04 -0.91 -5.46
CA ARG A 193 -1.92 -1.85 -5.29
C ARG A 193 -1.59 -2.17 -3.81
N TYR A 194 -2.11 -1.38 -2.87
CA TYR A 194 -1.98 -1.62 -1.43
C TYR A 194 -3.22 -2.31 -0.83
N TYR A 195 -4.02 -2.93 -1.67
CA TYR A 195 -5.07 -3.85 -1.29
C TYR A 195 -4.59 -5.28 -1.45
N ALA A 196 -4.73 -6.08 -0.40
CA ALA A 196 -4.48 -7.50 -0.46
C ALA A 196 -5.77 -8.27 -0.16
N SER A 197 -5.99 -9.37 -0.88
CA SER A 197 -7.05 -10.33 -0.57
C SER A 197 -6.43 -11.68 -0.23
N LYS A 198 -6.90 -12.28 0.87
CA LYS A 198 -6.49 -13.60 1.31
C LYS A 198 -7.68 -14.53 1.30
N THR A 199 -7.59 -15.57 0.49
CA THR A 199 -8.56 -16.67 0.49
C THR A 199 -8.18 -17.69 1.54
N ASN A 200 -9.17 -18.34 2.13
CA ASN A 200 -9.05 -19.20 3.32
C ASN A 200 -8.28 -20.52 3.12
N SER A 201 -7.81 -20.83 1.93
CA SER A 201 -7.10 -22.08 1.64
C SER A 201 -5.67 -22.16 2.22
N GLN A 202 -5.20 -21.10 2.87
CA GLN A 202 -3.84 -21.02 3.37
C GLN A 202 -3.81 -20.57 4.83
N ARG A 203 -3.15 -21.36 5.69
CA ARG A 203 -2.82 -20.96 7.06
C ARG A 203 -2.17 -19.58 7.09
N LEU A 204 -2.51 -18.80 8.15
CA LEU A 204 -1.79 -17.56 8.44
C LEU A 204 -0.30 -17.88 8.69
N THR A 205 0.55 -17.30 7.88
CA THR A 205 2.00 -17.52 7.85
C THR A 205 2.77 -16.29 8.32
N LYS A 206 4.09 -16.38 8.42
CA LYS A 206 4.93 -15.20 8.69
C LYS A 206 4.83 -14.13 7.59
N ASP A 207 4.59 -14.54 6.36
CA ASP A 207 4.43 -13.59 5.23
C ASP A 207 3.16 -12.73 5.39
N ASP A 208 2.13 -13.27 6.06
CA ASP A 208 0.93 -12.50 6.40
C ASP A 208 1.20 -11.36 7.40
N LEU A 209 2.24 -11.50 8.24
CA LEU A 209 2.67 -10.42 9.10
C LEU A 209 3.26 -9.25 8.29
N PHE A 210 4.01 -9.53 7.22
CA PHE A 210 4.50 -8.47 6.33
C PHE A 210 3.36 -7.84 5.52
N THR A 211 2.35 -8.63 5.12
CA THR A 211 1.16 -8.12 4.44
C THR A 211 0.49 -6.96 5.21
N MET A 212 0.48 -7.01 6.55
CA MET A 212 -0.12 -5.93 7.34
C MET A 212 0.79 -4.70 7.53
N THR A 213 2.05 -4.78 7.13
CA THR A 213 2.98 -3.63 7.13
C THR A 213 3.10 -2.96 5.77
N GLU A 214 2.66 -3.62 4.70
CA GLU A 214 2.86 -3.22 3.31
C GLU A 214 1.56 -2.83 2.58
N ASN A 215 0.40 -3.06 3.22
CA ASN A 215 -0.90 -2.78 2.63
C ASN A 215 -1.72 -1.82 3.50
N LEU A 216 -2.61 -1.08 2.87
CA LEU A 216 -3.58 -0.21 3.54
C LEU A 216 -4.81 -1.00 3.99
N LEU A 217 -5.21 -1.98 3.19
CA LEU A 217 -6.40 -2.79 3.42
C LEU A 217 -6.15 -4.26 3.07
N VAL A 218 -6.46 -5.15 4.01
CA VAL A 218 -6.37 -6.59 3.82
C VAL A 218 -7.75 -7.21 4.00
N ASN A 219 -8.25 -7.88 2.96
CA ASN A 219 -9.53 -8.57 2.97
C ASN A 219 -9.34 -10.07 3.19
N PHE A 220 -10.03 -10.63 4.18
CA PHE A 220 -10.13 -12.07 4.39
C PHE A 220 -11.41 -12.59 3.78
N GLU A 221 -11.29 -13.35 2.69
CA GLU A 221 -12.43 -13.95 2.02
C GLU A 221 -12.85 -15.24 2.70
N GLU A 222 -14.15 -15.57 2.60
CA GLU A 222 -14.74 -16.80 3.16
C GLU A 222 -14.42 -17.02 4.65
N ILE A 223 -14.53 -15.95 5.44
CA ILE A 223 -14.18 -15.99 6.87
C ILE A 223 -14.97 -17.06 7.65
N ASP A 224 -16.16 -17.40 7.17
CA ASP A 224 -17.04 -18.44 7.71
C ASP A 224 -16.48 -19.86 7.52
N SER A 225 -15.49 -20.05 6.67
CA SER A 225 -14.79 -21.34 6.50
C SER A 225 -13.50 -21.44 7.33
N MET A 226 -13.06 -20.35 8.01
CA MET A 226 -11.89 -20.35 8.85
C MET A 226 -12.06 -21.17 10.13
N GLN A 227 -11.00 -21.89 10.52
CA GLN A 227 -10.96 -22.61 11.78
C GLN A 227 -10.85 -21.63 12.97
N ARG A 228 -11.32 -22.06 14.14
CA ARG A 228 -11.25 -21.25 15.37
C ARG A 228 -9.83 -20.79 15.72
N SER A 229 -8.81 -21.61 15.46
CA SER A 229 -7.39 -21.24 15.66
C SER A 229 -6.96 -20.10 14.76
N GLU A 230 -7.41 -20.06 13.52
CA GLU A 230 -7.10 -19.02 12.54
C GLU A 230 -7.81 -17.70 12.88
N LEU A 231 -9.10 -17.79 13.28
CA LEU A 231 -9.83 -16.62 13.79
C LEU A 231 -9.15 -16.01 15.02
N ASN A 232 -8.60 -16.83 15.92
CA ASN A 232 -7.87 -16.34 17.08
C ASN A 232 -6.53 -15.70 16.68
N GLN A 233 -5.83 -16.24 15.68
CA GLN A 233 -4.62 -15.60 15.13
C GLN A 233 -4.96 -14.27 14.48
N LEU A 234 -6.03 -14.19 13.71
CA LEU A 234 -6.50 -12.95 13.10
C LEU A 234 -6.85 -11.91 14.17
N LYS A 235 -7.56 -12.31 15.25
CA LYS A 235 -7.83 -11.43 16.40
C LYS A 235 -6.54 -10.93 17.06
N ALA A 236 -5.49 -11.74 17.14
CA ALA A 236 -4.21 -11.33 17.69
C ALA A 236 -3.50 -10.32 16.75
N MET A 237 -3.56 -10.53 15.44
CA MET A 237 -3.00 -9.62 14.46
C MET A 237 -3.60 -8.21 14.55
N THR A 238 -4.93 -8.06 14.80
CA THR A 238 -5.58 -6.75 14.93
C THR A 238 -5.07 -5.91 16.10
N THR A 239 -4.35 -6.50 17.04
CA THR A 239 -3.80 -5.78 18.21
C THR A 239 -2.28 -5.65 18.17
N THR A 240 -1.64 -6.22 17.17
CA THR A 240 -0.19 -6.15 16.99
C THR A 240 0.18 -4.78 16.45
N LEU A 241 0.98 -4.02 17.20
CA LEU A 241 1.39 -2.66 16.80
C LEU A 241 2.60 -2.68 15.84
N TYR A 242 3.52 -3.61 16.04
CA TYR A 242 4.75 -3.72 15.26
C TYR A 242 5.05 -5.17 14.89
N VAL A 243 5.55 -5.38 13.69
CA VAL A 243 6.10 -6.65 13.23
C VAL A 243 7.60 -6.66 13.44
N ASN A 244 8.08 -7.62 14.25
CA ASN A 244 9.51 -7.82 14.57
C ASN A 244 9.99 -9.14 13.98
N GLU A 245 10.04 -9.22 12.66
CA GLU A 245 10.40 -10.45 11.96
C GLU A 245 11.54 -10.20 10.96
N ARG A 246 12.15 -11.27 10.51
CA ARG A 246 13.15 -11.21 9.46
C ARG A 246 12.49 -11.53 8.11
N PRO A 247 12.52 -10.59 7.14
CA PRO A 247 12.03 -10.86 5.80
C PRO A 247 12.74 -12.05 5.16
N ALA A 248 12.08 -12.73 4.22
CA ALA A 248 12.72 -13.75 3.42
C ALA A 248 13.99 -13.16 2.78
N TYR A 249 15.11 -13.87 2.92
CA TYR A 249 16.44 -13.44 2.47
C TYR A 249 17.01 -12.17 3.12
N GLY A 250 16.31 -11.54 4.07
CA GLY A 250 16.81 -10.41 4.84
C GLY A 250 17.97 -10.80 5.77
N ARG A 251 18.95 -9.91 5.94
CA ARG A 251 20.08 -10.15 6.87
C ARG A 251 19.67 -9.94 8.33
N ASN A 252 18.84 -8.93 8.59
CA ASN A 252 18.45 -8.48 9.93
C ASN A 252 16.94 -8.61 10.14
N LYS A 253 16.51 -8.68 11.41
CA LYS A 253 15.11 -8.44 11.76
C LYS A 253 14.76 -6.97 11.49
N VAL A 254 13.56 -6.74 11.01
CA VAL A 254 12.99 -5.41 10.83
C VAL A 254 11.93 -5.14 11.89
N HIS A 255 11.76 -3.89 12.24
CA HIS A 255 10.73 -3.41 13.16
C HIS A 255 9.82 -2.47 12.38
N LEU A 256 8.71 -3.00 11.89
CA LEU A 256 7.79 -2.30 11.00
C LEU A 256 6.44 -2.07 11.67
N PRO A 257 5.83 -0.88 11.50
CA PRO A 257 4.51 -0.62 12.04
C PRO A 257 3.45 -1.43 11.30
N HIS A 258 2.40 -1.81 12.02
CA HIS A 258 1.19 -2.34 11.44
C HIS A 258 0.33 -1.18 10.92
N VAL A 259 0.18 -1.07 9.63
CA VAL A 259 -0.57 0.02 8.96
C VAL A 259 -1.88 -0.43 8.35
N ALA A 260 -2.04 -1.74 8.10
CA ALA A 260 -3.23 -2.27 7.46
C ALA A 260 -4.47 -2.22 8.34
N SER A 261 -5.60 -1.91 7.76
CA SER A 261 -6.90 -2.26 8.34
C SER A 261 -7.41 -3.55 7.76
N PHE A 262 -8.21 -4.27 8.54
CA PHE A 262 -8.77 -5.54 8.11
C PHE A 262 -10.25 -5.43 7.79
N CYS A 263 -10.65 -6.11 6.73
CA CYS A 263 -12.03 -6.40 6.42
C CYS A 263 -12.19 -7.88 6.08
N ALA A 264 -13.43 -8.37 6.05
CA ALA A 264 -13.68 -9.75 5.71
C ALA A 264 -15.02 -9.93 5.00
N THR A 265 -15.11 -11.00 4.21
CA THR A 265 -16.34 -11.40 3.55
C THR A 265 -16.67 -12.84 3.89
N GLY A 266 -17.97 -13.15 4.02
CA GLY A 266 -18.47 -14.49 4.27
C GLY A 266 -19.88 -14.67 3.72
N ASN A 267 -20.38 -15.89 3.82
CA ASN A 267 -21.74 -16.24 3.40
C ASN A 267 -22.63 -16.53 4.59
N ASN A 268 -22.05 -16.78 5.79
CA ASN A 268 -22.77 -17.18 6.99
C ASN A 268 -22.16 -16.57 8.25
N LEU A 269 -22.99 -16.14 9.20
CA LEU A 269 -22.58 -15.59 10.51
C LEU A 269 -22.10 -16.66 11.52
N GLN A 270 -22.13 -17.93 11.19
CA GLN A 270 -21.80 -19.03 12.13
C GLN A 270 -20.37 -19.00 12.68
N PHE A 271 -19.46 -18.22 12.10
CA PHE A 271 -18.09 -18.07 12.63
C PHE A 271 -18.04 -17.31 13.96
N LEU A 272 -19.09 -16.58 14.35
CA LEU A 272 -19.17 -15.79 15.58
C LEU A 272 -19.66 -16.59 16.80
N THR A 273 -19.43 -17.86 16.86
CA THR A 273 -19.90 -18.75 17.95
C THR A 273 -19.12 -18.61 19.26
N ASP A 274 -18.13 -17.75 19.34
CA ASP A 274 -17.27 -17.57 20.52
C ASP A 274 -17.71 -16.35 21.32
N ASP A 275 -18.16 -16.54 22.58
CA ASP A 275 -18.58 -15.46 23.47
C ASP A 275 -17.43 -14.51 23.88
N THR A 276 -16.18 -14.90 23.63
CA THR A 276 -14.99 -14.12 23.98
C THR A 276 -14.33 -13.50 22.77
N GLY A 277 -14.19 -12.18 22.76
CA GLY A 277 -13.45 -11.44 21.73
C GLY A 277 -14.26 -11.03 20.50
N ASN A 278 -15.59 -11.12 20.54
CA ASN A 278 -16.48 -10.65 19.47
C ASN A 278 -16.43 -9.13 19.26
N ARG A 279 -15.95 -8.37 20.23
CA ARG A 279 -15.77 -6.90 20.15
C ARG A 279 -14.87 -6.41 18.99
N ARG A 280 -14.07 -7.32 18.39
CA ARG A 280 -13.21 -6.98 17.24
C ARG A 280 -13.92 -7.13 15.90
N TRP A 281 -15.07 -7.76 15.89
CA TRP A 281 -15.84 -7.98 14.68
C TRP A 281 -16.96 -6.95 14.55
N LEU A 282 -17.09 -6.35 13.39
CA LEU A 282 -18.22 -5.52 13.00
C LEU A 282 -18.99 -6.25 11.90
N PRO A 283 -19.78 -7.26 12.25
CA PRO A 283 -20.50 -8.09 11.27
C PRO A 283 -21.79 -7.41 10.84
N PHE A 284 -22.02 -7.38 9.54
CA PHE A 284 -23.26 -6.93 8.91
C PHE A 284 -23.72 -7.96 7.89
N GLU A 285 -24.91 -8.49 8.06
CA GLU A 285 -25.60 -9.19 6.99
C GLU A 285 -26.10 -8.19 5.98
N VAL A 286 -25.85 -8.47 4.69
CA VAL A 286 -26.22 -7.56 3.60
C VAL A 286 -27.08 -8.30 2.58
N THR A 287 -28.15 -7.65 2.15
CA THR A 287 -29.05 -8.16 1.08
C THR A 287 -28.49 -7.89 -0.29
N ALA A 288 -27.87 -6.70 -0.47
CA ALA A 288 -27.27 -6.25 -1.71
C ALA A 288 -26.18 -5.22 -1.41
N ILE A 289 -25.32 -5.01 -2.39
CA ILE A 289 -24.36 -3.89 -2.46
C ILE A 289 -24.48 -3.34 -3.88
N ASP A 290 -24.58 -2.03 -4.02
CA ASP A 290 -24.58 -1.37 -5.32
C ASP A 290 -23.27 -1.65 -6.05
N ASN A 291 -23.33 -1.79 -7.37
CA ASN A 291 -22.16 -2.18 -8.14
C ASN A 291 -21.03 -1.12 -8.03
N PRO A 292 -19.94 -1.39 -7.32
CA PRO A 292 -18.89 -0.39 -7.06
C PRO A 292 -18.04 -0.07 -8.30
N TRP A 293 -18.14 -0.90 -9.36
CA TRP A 293 -17.42 -0.66 -10.61
C TRP A 293 -18.13 0.37 -11.51
N THR A 294 -19.43 0.57 -11.31
CA THR A 294 -20.23 1.54 -12.06
C THR A 294 -20.58 2.79 -11.24
N ALA A 295 -20.38 2.71 -9.94
CA ALA A 295 -20.60 3.83 -9.04
C ALA A 295 -19.52 4.92 -9.25
N HIS A 296 -19.94 6.16 -9.25
CA HIS A 296 -19.01 7.28 -9.21
C HIS A 296 -18.60 7.54 -7.75
N ILE A 297 -17.36 7.16 -7.40
CA ILE A 297 -16.79 7.40 -6.08
C ILE A 297 -15.82 8.58 -6.19
N ASP A 298 -16.13 9.67 -5.50
CA ASP A 298 -15.21 10.79 -5.33
C ASP A 298 -14.18 10.45 -4.24
N TYR A 299 -13.06 9.87 -4.68
CA TYR A 299 -12.00 9.44 -3.75
C TYR A 299 -11.28 10.61 -3.09
N GLU A 300 -11.12 11.73 -3.79
CA GLU A 300 -10.44 12.90 -3.23
C GLU A 300 -11.27 13.46 -2.08
N GLY A 301 -12.57 13.71 -2.30
CA GLY A 301 -13.50 14.15 -1.26
C GLY A 301 -13.62 13.14 -0.11
N LEU A 302 -13.68 11.83 -0.42
CA LEU A 302 -13.78 10.75 0.57
C LEU A 302 -12.60 10.75 1.57
N TYR A 303 -11.39 10.78 1.07
CA TYR A 303 -10.20 10.76 1.91
C TYR A 303 -9.93 12.11 2.57
N ALA A 304 -10.24 13.22 1.89
CA ALA A 304 -10.20 14.55 2.49
C ALA A 304 -11.18 14.68 3.67
N GLN A 305 -12.40 14.14 3.56
CA GLN A 305 -13.36 14.07 4.67
C GLN A 305 -12.83 13.22 5.83
N ALA A 306 -12.28 12.03 5.54
CA ALA A 306 -11.71 11.17 6.58
C ALA A 306 -10.55 11.85 7.32
N LYS A 307 -9.67 12.53 6.58
CA LYS A 307 -8.54 13.31 7.16
C LYS A 307 -9.07 14.48 8.00
N HIS A 308 -10.06 15.22 7.52
CA HIS A 308 -10.69 16.30 8.27
C HIS A 308 -11.30 15.80 9.59
N LEU A 309 -12.03 14.68 9.55
CA LEU A 309 -12.59 14.07 10.76
C LEU A 309 -11.50 13.67 11.75
N LEU A 310 -10.39 13.08 11.25
CA LEU A 310 -9.26 12.70 12.07
C LEU A 310 -8.59 13.91 12.73
N ASP A 311 -8.39 15.00 11.99
CA ASP A 311 -7.77 16.24 12.48
C ASP A 311 -8.67 17.02 13.47
N ASN A 312 -9.97 16.73 13.50
CA ASN A 312 -10.94 17.34 14.40
C ASN A 312 -11.41 16.37 15.50
N ASP A 313 -10.55 15.47 15.94
CA ASP A 313 -10.75 14.57 17.07
C ASP A 313 -11.99 13.67 16.94
N PHE A 314 -12.39 13.30 15.71
CA PHE A 314 -13.47 12.36 15.52
C PHE A 314 -13.15 11.02 16.18
N ARG A 315 -14.06 10.54 17.03
CA ARG A 315 -13.89 9.29 17.74
C ARG A 315 -14.14 8.08 16.83
N TYR A 316 -13.06 7.54 16.26
CA TYR A 316 -13.10 6.35 15.39
C TYR A 316 -12.88 5.03 16.14
N TRP A 317 -12.39 5.06 17.39
CA TRP A 317 -12.16 3.86 18.19
C TRP A 317 -13.37 3.48 19.03
N TYR A 318 -13.46 2.20 19.38
CA TYR A 318 -14.44 1.66 20.30
C TYR A 318 -13.81 1.56 21.70
N ARG A 319 -14.54 1.98 22.75
CA ARG A 319 -14.09 1.75 24.13
C ARG A 319 -14.24 0.27 24.46
N ASP A 320 -13.30 -0.24 25.27
CA ASP A 320 -13.44 -1.52 25.97
C ASP A 320 -14.63 -1.48 26.93
#